data_fa4349a05ebc7e95d588a3de0776e056
#
_entry.id   fa4349a05ebc7e95d588a3de0776e056
#
_cell.length_a   1.000
_cell.length_b   1.000
_cell.length_c   1.000
_cell.angle_alpha   90.00
_cell.angle_beta   90.00
_cell.angle_gamma   90.00
#
_symmetry.space_group_name_H-M   'P 1'
#
loop_
_entity.id
_entity.type
_entity.pdbx_description
1 polymer ?
#
loop_
_entity_poly.entity_id
_entity_poly.type
_entity_poly.pdbx_seq_one_letter_code
_entity_poly.pdbx_strand_id
1 'polypeptide(L)'
;MPQFDIDAVRAEIHALDKSIYMNTGGSGPLPNSVAQDIISAYQDVAENGADIPTVRGPVRDRFESARQVSAGLFGVDSSEIALFRAISEGISTVAYGIDWNPGDEVIISNEEHPTGIIVWLNLVERRGIKIKKLQISLDREELLSRFSDLLSDRTRLVAISHVTTDTGTRLPAKEMCDIAHARNIPVILDAAQSAGQFPVDLRNIDVDFYACTG
;
A
#
# COMPACT_ATOMS: atom_id res chain seq x y z
N MET A 1 -11.10 26.08 -1.83
CA MET A 1 -11.25 24.72 -2.35
C MET A 1 -12.61 24.65 -3.03
N PRO A 2 -12.79 24.01 -4.18
CA PRO A 2 -14.12 23.78 -4.71
C PRO A 2 -14.92 22.99 -3.66
N GLN A 3 -16.19 23.35 -3.51
CA GLN A 3 -17.09 22.68 -2.56
C GLN A 3 -17.24 21.22 -3.03
N PHE A 4 -16.91 20.26 -2.17
CA PHE A 4 -17.04 18.84 -2.46
C PHE A 4 -18.53 18.49 -2.52
N ASP A 5 -18.99 18.03 -3.69
CA ASP A 5 -20.39 17.63 -3.90
C ASP A 5 -20.55 16.13 -3.56
N ILE A 6 -20.96 15.86 -2.34
CA ILE A 6 -21.15 14.51 -1.83
C ILE A 6 -22.31 13.78 -2.54
N ASP A 7 -23.33 14.50 -2.99
CA ASP A 7 -24.48 13.88 -3.63
C ASP A 7 -24.13 13.45 -5.06
N ALA A 8 -23.30 14.23 -5.78
CA ALA A 8 -22.75 13.83 -7.06
C ALA A 8 -21.87 12.58 -6.94
N VAL A 9 -21.00 12.49 -5.90
CA VAL A 9 -20.19 11.29 -5.66
C VAL A 9 -21.03 10.08 -5.33
N ARG A 10 -22.08 10.24 -4.50
CA ARG A 10 -23.00 9.13 -4.17
C ARG A 10 -23.77 8.65 -5.39
N ALA A 11 -24.19 9.54 -6.27
CA ALA A 11 -24.89 9.17 -7.52
C ALA A 11 -24.03 8.29 -8.46
N GLU A 12 -22.70 8.39 -8.38
CA GLU A 12 -21.78 7.54 -9.11
C GLU A 12 -21.64 6.12 -8.53
N ILE A 13 -22.19 5.86 -7.33
CA ILE A 13 -22.02 4.58 -6.61
C ILE A 13 -23.37 3.89 -6.43
N HIS A 14 -23.84 3.17 -7.46
CA HIS A 14 -25.16 2.52 -7.47
C HIS A 14 -25.39 1.48 -6.37
N ALA A 15 -24.32 0.99 -5.73
CA ALA A 15 -24.45 0.10 -4.57
C ALA A 15 -25.11 0.81 -3.37
N LEU A 16 -25.01 2.15 -3.29
CA LEU A 16 -25.62 2.93 -2.23
C LEU A 16 -27.14 3.09 -2.37
N ASP A 17 -27.69 2.87 -3.57
CA ASP A 17 -29.14 2.88 -3.82
C ASP A 17 -29.84 1.68 -3.16
N LYS A 18 -29.09 0.61 -2.90
CA LYS A 18 -29.62 -0.68 -2.42
C LYS A 18 -29.32 -0.95 -0.95
N SER A 19 -28.29 -0.29 -0.38
CA SER A 19 -27.84 -0.59 0.98
C SER A 19 -27.04 0.59 1.57
N ILE A 20 -27.00 0.66 2.90
CA ILE A 20 -26.05 1.48 3.63
C ILE A 20 -24.72 0.71 3.63
N TYR A 21 -23.79 1.10 2.75
CA TYR A 21 -22.50 0.41 2.60
C TYR A 21 -21.53 0.88 3.69
N MET A 22 -21.13 -0.03 4.60
CA MET A 22 -20.29 0.28 5.77
C MET A 22 -18.99 -0.54 5.79
N ASN A 23 -18.57 -1.12 4.66
CA ASN A 23 -17.36 -1.94 4.60
C ASN A 23 -16.33 -1.43 3.58
N THR A 24 -16.14 -0.12 3.54
CA THR A 24 -15.14 0.50 2.65
C THR A 24 -13.71 0.10 3.00
N GLY A 25 -13.44 -0.23 4.27
CA GLY A 25 -12.15 -0.73 4.72
C GLY A 25 -11.81 -2.13 4.20
N GLY A 26 -12.82 -2.96 3.92
CA GLY A 26 -12.62 -4.29 3.33
C GLY A 26 -12.60 -4.26 1.80
N SER A 27 -13.51 -3.49 1.19
CA SER A 27 -13.57 -3.29 -0.25
C SER A 27 -14.37 -2.02 -0.56
N GLY A 28 -13.78 -1.07 -1.28
CA GLY A 28 -14.48 0.14 -1.73
C GLY A 28 -15.58 -0.22 -2.75
N PRO A 29 -16.75 0.42 -2.69
CA PRO A 29 -17.76 0.25 -3.73
C PRO A 29 -17.29 0.92 -5.02
N LEU A 30 -17.48 0.22 -6.14
CA LEU A 30 -16.99 0.67 -7.45
C LEU A 30 -17.86 1.81 -8.01
N PRO A 31 -17.30 2.98 -8.37
CA PRO A 31 -18.01 4.01 -9.10
C PRO A 31 -18.45 3.52 -10.48
N ASN A 32 -19.61 4.00 -10.97
CA ASN A 32 -20.16 3.58 -12.25
C ASN A 32 -19.23 3.99 -13.43
N SER A 33 -18.65 5.18 -13.38
CA SER A 33 -17.67 5.63 -14.38
C SER A 33 -16.47 4.67 -14.48
N VAL A 34 -15.91 4.23 -13.36
CA VAL A 34 -14.80 3.26 -13.32
C VAL A 34 -15.25 1.90 -13.88
N ALA A 35 -16.45 1.44 -13.52
CA ALA A 35 -17.00 0.18 -14.05
C ALA A 35 -17.13 0.23 -15.58
N GLN A 36 -17.62 1.35 -16.14
CA GLN A 36 -17.74 1.53 -17.59
C GLN A 36 -16.38 1.56 -18.30
N ASP A 37 -15.38 2.21 -17.72
CA ASP A 37 -14.02 2.23 -18.27
C ASP A 37 -13.42 0.83 -18.35
N ILE A 38 -13.62 0.00 -17.31
CA ILE A 38 -13.18 -1.40 -17.30
C ILE A 38 -13.88 -2.20 -18.41
N ILE A 39 -15.20 -2.07 -18.51
CA ILE A 39 -16.01 -2.78 -19.53
C ILE A 39 -15.54 -2.37 -20.92
N SER A 40 -15.40 -1.06 -21.19
CA SER A 40 -14.93 -0.56 -22.47
C SER A 40 -13.55 -1.08 -22.84
N ALA A 41 -12.62 -1.13 -21.88
CA ALA A 41 -11.28 -1.64 -22.13
C ALA A 41 -11.29 -3.12 -22.53
N TYR A 42 -12.14 -3.96 -21.90
CA TYR A 42 -12.28 -5.35 -22.28
C TYR A 42 -12.99 -5.54 -23.62
N GLN A 43 -13.97 -4.69 -23.93
CA GLN A 43 -14.64 -4.69 -25.26
C GLN A 43 -13.66 -4.37 -26.38
N ASP A 44 -12.84 -3.31 -26.20
CA ASP A 44 -11.80 -2.95 -27.16
C ASP A 44 -10.86 -4.13 -27.46
N VAL A 45 -10.44 -4.84 -26.44
CA VAL A 45 -9.58 -6.03 -26.59
C VAL A 45 -10.31 -7.18 -27.27
N ALA A 46 -11.57 -7.40 -26.94
CA ALA A 46 -12.38 -8.50 -27.51
C ALA A 46 -12.68 -8.27 -29.00
N GLU A 47 -12.97 -7.04 -29.40
CA GLU A 47 -13.32 -6.67 -30.77
C GLU A 47 -12.10 -6.56 -31.69
N ASN A 48 -10.99 -6.05 -31.18
CA ASN A 48 -9.84 -5.65 -31.98
C ASN A 48 -8.61 -6.56 -31.77
N GLY A 49 -8.61 -7.41 -30.73
CA GLY A 49 -7.46 -8.22 -30.34
C GLY A 49 -6.44 -7.44 -29.49
N ALA A 50 -5.84 -8.14 -28.52
CA ALA A 50 -4.96 -7.50 -27.53
C ALA A 50 -3.64 -7.00 -28.06
N ASP A 51 -3.13 -7.54 -29.16
CA ASP A 51 -1.75 -7.38 -29.63
C ASP A 51 -1.59 -6.53 -30.92
N ILE A 52 -2.61 -5.73 -31.25
CA ILE A 52 -2.51 -4.79 -32.37
C ILE A 52 -2.14 -3.38 -31.88
N PRO A 53 -1.45 -2.55 -32.70
CA PRO A 53 -0.99 -1.22 -32.31
C PRO A 53 -2.13 -0.29 -31.84
N THR A 54 -3.33 -0.40 -32.43
CA THR A 54 -4.50 0.41 -32.10
C THR A 54 -5.10 0.11 -30.73
N VAL A 55 -4.80 -1.06 -30.15
CA VAL A 55 -5.23 -1.44 -28.78
C VAL A 55 -4.06 -1.31 -27.81
N ARG A 56 -2.87 -1.78 -28.18
CA ARG A 56 -1.68 -1.75 -27.31
C ARG A 56 -1.26 -0.34 -26.92
N GLY A 57 -1.33 0.62 -27.85
CA GLY A 57 -1.00 2.03 -27.58
C GLY A 57 -1.90 2.62 -26.50
N PRO A 58 -3.23 2.68 -26.70
CA PRO A 58 -4.17 3.17 -25.68
C PRO A 58 -4.10 2.46 -24.32
N VAL A 59 -3.89 1.15 -24.30
CA VAL A 59 -3.70 0.40 -23.03
C VAL A 59 -2.45 0.91 -22.29
N ARG A 60 -1.32 1.01 -22.99
CA ARG A 60 -0.09 1.56 -22.39
C ARG A 60 -0.31 2.99 -21.87
N ASP A 61 -0.99 3.83 -22.62
CA ASP A 61 -1.22 5.23 -22.27
C ASP A 61 -2.13 5.34 -21.03
N ARG A 62 -3.10 4.43 -20.86
CA ARG A 62 -3.90 4.31 -19.62
C ARG A 62 -3.02 3.93 -18.41
N PHE A 63 -2.08 2.99 -18.55
CA PHE A 63 -1.13 2.66 -17.49
C PHE A 63 -0.24 3.85 -17.11
N GLU A 64 0.29 4.57 -18.09
CA GLU A 64 1.12 5.76 -17.82
C GLU A 64 0.31 6.89 -17.19
N SER A 65 -0.93 7.10 -17.60
CA SER A 65 -1.84 8.05 -16.97
C SER A 65 -2.12 7.68 -15.50
N ALA A 66 -2.39 6.41 -15.22
CA ALA A 66 -2.60 5.93 -13.86
C ALA A 66 -1.37 6.17 -12.97
N ARG A 67 -0.16 5.94 -13.49
CA ARG A 67 1.10 6.22 -12.78
C ARG A 67 1.25 7.71 -12.48
N GLN A 68 0.98 8.59 -13.46
CA GLN A 68 1.06 10.05 -13.29
C GLN A 68 0.06 10.56 -12.25
N VAL A 69 -1.18 10.09 -12.28
CA VAL A 69 -2.22 10.48 -11.31
C VAL A 69 -1.83 10.01 -9.91
N SER A 70 -1.37 8.76 -9.77
CA SER A 70 -0.91 8.23 -8.49
C SER A 70 0.30 9.00 -7.94
N ALA A 71 1.26 9.34 -8.81
CA ALA A 71 2.42 10.14 -8.45
C ALA A 71 2.01 11.52 -7.91
N GLY A 72 1.06 12.19 -8.59
CA GLY A 72 0.52 13.47 -8.15
C GLY A 72 -0.22 13.38 -6.81
N LEU A 73 -0.91 12.26 -6.54
CA LEU A 73 -1.62 12.04 -5.27
C LEU A 73 -0.65 11.94 -4.08
N PHE A 74 0.52 11.33 -4.28
CA PHE A 74 1.49 11.04 -3.22
C PHE A 74 2.70 11.98 -3.20
N GLY A 75 2.78 12.96 -4.11
CA GLY A 75 3.87 13.93 -4.17
C GLY A 75 5.21 13.34 -4.61
N VAL A 76 5.20 12.33 -5.47
CA VAL A 76 6.39 11.62 -5.98
C VAL A 76 6.49 11.70 -7.51
N ASP A 77 7.59 11.22 -8.10
CA ASP A 77 7.74 11.11 -9.56
C ASP A 77 7.03 9.87 -10.10
N SER A 78 6.49 9.93 -11.32
CA SER A 78 5.84 8.77 -11.95
C SER A 78 6.79 7.60 -12.20
N SER A 79 8.09 7.84 -12.30
CA SER A 79 9.11 6.78 -12.37
C SER A 79 9.27 6.00 -11.06
N GLU A 80 8.78 6.53 -9.94
CA GLU A 80 8.76 5.88 -8.62
C GLU A 80 7.48 5.03 -8.40
N ILE A 81 6.53 5.04 -9.35
CA ILE A 81 5.29 4.27 -9.26
C ILE A 81 5.40 2.95 -10.03
N ALA A 82 5.17 1.85 -9.35
CA ALA A 82 4.97 0.53 -9.95
C ALA A 82 3.52 0.07 -9.77
N LEU A 83 2.88 -0.40 -10.85
CA LEU A 83 1.52 -0.88 -10.83
C LEU A 83 1.50 -2.42 -10.69
N PHE A 84 0.76 -2.91 -9.71
CA PHE A 84 0.56 -4.32 -9.41
C PHE A 84 -0.93 -4.68 -9.41
N ARG A 85 -1.26 -5.96 -9.40
CA ARG A 85 -2.65 -6.44 -9.34
C ARG A 85 -3.21 -6.46 -7.91
N ALA A 86 -2.31 -6.49 -6.91
CA ALA A 86 -2.68 -6.52 -5.51
C ALA A 86 -1.51 -5.99 -4.65
N ILE A 87 -1.83 -5.43 -3.48
CA ILE A 87 -0.85 -4.93 -2.51
C ILE A 87 0.14 -6.02 -2.06
N SER A 88 -0.35 -7.26 -1.89
CA SER A 88 0.49 -8.41 -1.53
C SER A 88 1.55 -8.73 -2.57
N GLU A 89 1.31 -8.45 -3.86
CA GLU A 89 2.31 -8.58 -4.92
C GLU A 89 3.42 -7.53 -4.77
N GLY A 90 3.05 -6.27 -4.47
CA GLY A 90 4.00 -5.20 -4.20
C GLY A 90 4.87 -5.50 -2.97
N ILE A 91 4.24 -5.87 -1.84
CA ILE A 91 4.96 -6.26 -0.61
C ILE A 91 5.88 -7.45 -0.86
N SER A 92 5.42 -8.47 -1.60
CA SER A 92 6.24 -9.63 -1.93
C SER A 92 7.42 -9.27 -2.84
N THR A 93 7.24 -8.35 -3.77
CA THR A 93 8.32 -7.87 -4.65
C THR A 93 9.45 -7.25 -3.83
N VAL A 94 9.12 -6.39 -2.86
CA VAL A 94 10.11 -5.82 -1.94
C VAL A 94 10.74 -6.91 -1.08
N ALA A 95 9.92 -7.78 -0.49
CA ALA A 95 10.38 -8.83 0.40
C ALA A 95 11.38 -9.80 -0.27
N TYR A 96 11.11 -10.22 -1.50
CA TYR A 96 12.01 -11.10 -2.27
C TYR A 96 13.16 -10.35 -2.96
N GLY A 97 13.08 -9.02 -3.05
CA GLY A 97 14.16 -8.18 -3.57
C GLY A 97 15.31 -7.95 -2.59
N ILE A 98 15.16 -8.32 -1.33
CA ILE A 98 16.21 -8.20 -0.30
C ILE A 98 17.04 -9.49 -0.23
N ASP A 99 18.35 -9.33 -0.14
CA ASP A 99 19.29 -10.44 0.06
C ASP A 99 19.28 -10.88 1.54
N TRP A 100 18.43 -11.84 1.85
CA TRP A 100 18.27 -12.38 3.19
C TRP A 100 19.30 -13.45 3.53
N ASN A 101 19.91 -13.35 4.73
CA ASN A 101 20.72 -14.38 5.34
C ASN A 101 19.98 -15.03 6.51
N PRO A 102 20.29 -16.29 6.84
CA PRO A 102 19.73 -16.94 8.01
C PRO A 102 20.00 -16.12 9.30
N GLY A 103 18.93 -15.88 10.04
CA GLY A 103 18.97 -15.07 11.26
C GLY A 103 18.81 -13.56 11.04
N ASP A 104 18.72 -13.06 9.81
CA ASP A 104 18.27 -11.69 9.55
C ASP A 104 16.84 -11.48 10.05
N GLU A 105 16.49 -10.24 10.36
CA GLU A 105 15.24 -9.91 11.03
C GLU A 105 14.38 -8.96 10.17
N VAL A 106 13.08 -9.24 10.14
CA VAL A 106 12.05 -8.29 9.70
C VAL A 106 11.19 -7.89 10.89
N ILE A 107 10.92 -6.60 11.03
CA ILE A 107 9.97 -6.11 12.03
C ILE A 107 8.61 -5.94 11.36
N ILE A 108 7.58 -6.54 11.95
CA ILE A 108 6.16 -6.32 11.61
C ILE A 108 5.42 -5.87 12.86
N SER A 109 4.20 -5.34 12.73
CA SER A 109 3.36 -5.10 13.91
C SER A 109 2.55 -6.35 14.30
N ASN A 110 1.93 -6.30 15.47
CA ASN A 110 0.98 -7.33 15.91
C ASN A 110 -0.42 -7.14 15.30
N GLU A 111 -0.64 -6.06 14.52
CA GLU A 111 -1.93 -5.70 13.90
C GLU A 111 -1.82 -5.62 12.36
N GLU A 112 -1.00 -6.48 11.76
CA GLU A 112 -0.87 -6.54 10.30
C GLU A 112 -1.99 -7.37 9.66
N HIS A 113 -2.42 -6.96 8.47
CA HIS A 113 -3.34 -7.75 7.68
C HIS A 113 -2.70 -9.11 7.29
N PRO A 114 -3.45 -10.24 7.35
CA PRO A 114 -2.90 -11.58 7.06
C PRO A 114 -2.13 -11.68 5.74
N THR A 115 -2.59 -11.01 4.67
CA THR A 115 -1.89 -11.04 3.37
C THR A 115 -0.53 -10.32 3.40
N GLY A 116 -0.34 -9.35 4.30
CA GLY A 116 0.94 -8.70 4.55
C GLY A 116 1.92 -9.56 5.34
N ILE A 117 1.42 -10.58 6.07
CA ILE A 117 2.27 -11.47 6.91
C ILE A 117 2.78 -12.68 6.14
N ILE A 118 2.01 -13.21 5.17
CA ILE A 118 2.27 -14.51 4.52
C ILE A 118 3.68 -14.56 3.89
N VAL A 119 4.13 -13.50 3.26
CA VAL A 119 5.44 -13.46 2.62
C VAL A 119 6.57 -13.64 3.64
N TRP A 120 6.45 -13.04 4.83
CA TRP A 120 7.44 -13.14 5.90
C TRP A 120 7.50 -14.55 6.48
N LEU A 121 6.35 -15.23 6.66
CA LEU A 121 6.30 -16.64 7.09
C LEU A 121 6.99 -17.54 6.06
N ASN A 122 6.78 -17.31 4.77
CA ASN A 122 7.50 -18.05 3.73
C ASN A 122 9.03 -17.82 3.78
N LEU A 123 9.47 -16.60 4.05
CA LEU A 123 10.89 -16.28 4.16
C LEU A 123 11.52 -16.87 5.44
N VAL A 124 10.77 -16.95 6.54
CA VAL A 124 11.20 -17.70 7.75
C VAL A 124 11.50 -19.14 7.38
N GLU A 125 10.58 -19.81 6.68
CA GLU A 125 10.75 -21.22 6.31
C GLU A 125 11.87 -21.43 5.27
N ARG A 126 11.92 -20.56 4.24
CA ARG A 126 12.83 -20.76 3.09
C ARG A 126 14.21 -20.16 3.26
N ARG A 127 14.35 -19.11 4.05
CA ARG A 127 15.60 -18.35 4.22
C ARG A 127 16.11 -18.31 5.66
N GLY A 128 15.31 -18.81 6.62
CA GLY A 128 15.69 -18.82 8.03
C GLY A 128 15.74 -17.43 8.68
N ILE A 129 14.97 -16.46 8.14
CA ILE A 129 14.85 -15.15 8.77
C ILE A 129 14.01 -15.23 10.04
N LYS A 130 14.02 -14.17 10.83
CA LYS A 130 13.22 -14.05 12.05
C LYS A 130 12.24 -12.90 11.93
N ILE A 131 11.00 -13.12 12.37
CA ILE A 131 10.00 -12.07 12.52
C ILE A 131 10.06 -11.53 13.94
N LYS A 132 10.24 -10.22 14.10
CA LYS A 132 10.09 -9.50 15.36
C LYS A 132 8.77 -8.71 15.31
N LYS A 133 7.96 -8.83 16.37
CA LYS A 133 6.65 -8.20 16.44
C LYS A 133 6.67 -6.98 17.32
N LEU A 134 6.38 -5.82 16.74
CA LEU A 134 6.11 -4.58 17.44
C LEU A 134 4.71 -4.66 18.06
N GLN A 135 4.60 -4.52 19.36
CA GLN A 135 3.33 -4.38 20.05
C GLN A 135 2.85 -2.94 19.94
N ILE A 136 1.72 -2.73 19.27
CA ILE A 136 1.13 -1.41 19.08
C ILE A 136 0.70 -0.85 20.44
N SER A 137 0.93 0.45 20.63
CA SER A 137 0.45 1.24 21.77
C SER A 137 -0.21 2.52 21.24
N LEU A 138 -1.27 2.97 21.92
CA LEU A 138 -1.88 4.27 21.65
C LEU A 138 -1.04 5.42 22.24
N ASP A 139 -0.16 5.12 23.19
CA ASP A 139 0.85 6.06 23.64
C ASP A 139 1.99 6.11 22.63
N ARG A 140 2.19 7.29 22.03
CA ARG A 140 3.14 7.51 20.96
C ARG A 140 4.59 7.36 21.42
N GLU A 141 4.92 7.84 22.61
CA GLU A 141 6.28 7.77 23.15
C GLU A 141 6.63 6.31 23.48
N GLU A 142 5.70 5.60 24.11
CA GLU A 142 5.86 4.18 24.39
C GLU A 142 6.02 3.36 23.09
N LEU A 143 5.21 3.63 22.06
CA LEU A 143 5.30 2.97 20.76
C LEU A 143 6.67 3.16 20.12
N LEU A 144 7.16 4.41 20.06
CA LEU A 144 8.47 4.73 19.45
C LEU A 144 9.62 4.13 20.25
N SER A 145 9.53 4.12 21.59
CA SER A 145 10.51 3.45 22.44
C SER A 145 10.58 1.95 22.16
N ARG A 146 9.43 1.26 22.18
CA ARG A 146 9.33 -0.18 21.85
C ARG A 146 9.87 -0.48 20.45
N PHE A 147 9.56 0.38 19.48
CA PHE A 147 10.06 0.23 18.12
C PHE A 147 11.59 0.35 18.07
N SER A 148 12.15 1.38 18.68
CA SER A 148 13.61 1.58 18.72
C SER A 148 14.33 0.40 19.38
N ASP A 149 13.76 -0.16 20.46
CA ASP A 149 14.33 -1.31 21.20
C ASP A 149 14.29 -2.62 20.39
N LEU A 150 13.36 -2.75 19.44
CA LEU A 150 13.29 -3.91 18.56
C LEU A 150 14.36 -3.92 17.48
N LEU A 151 14.86 -2.75 17.05
CA LEU A 151 15.87 -2.65 16.00
C LEU A 151 17.21 -3.23 16.48
N SER A 152 17.84 -4.05 15.64
CA SER A 152 19.15 -4.65 15.89
C SER A 152 20.03 -4.61 14.64
N ASP A 153 21.31 -4.97 14.76
CA ASP A 153 22.24 -5.07 13.62
C ASP A 153 21.82 -6.15 12.60
N ARG A 154 20.88 -7.03 12.97
CA ARG A 154 20.29 -8.04 12.08
C ARG A 154 19.00 -7.59 11.41
N THR A 155 18.42 -6.47 11.82
CA THR A 155 17.20 -5.95 11.19
C THR A 155 17.50 -5.47 9.77
N ARG A 156 16.82 -6.05 8.78
CA ARG A 156 17.01 -5.76 7.35
C ARG A 156 15.86 -4.98 6.74
N LEU A 157 14.70 -5.01 7.38
CA LEU A 157 13.51 -4.31 6.91
C LEU A 157 12.54 -4.10 8.08
N VAL A 158 11.86 -2.96 8.05
CA VAL A 158 10.62 -2.71 8.81
C VAL A 158 9.46 -2.80 7.83
N ALA A 159 8.47 -3.64 8.11
CA ALA A 159 7.30 -3.85 7.27
C ALA A 159 6.03 -3.76 8.11
N ILE A 160 5.41 -2.59 8.14
CA ILE A 160 4.29 -2.28 9.03
C ILE A 160 3.17 -1.56 8.28
N SER A 161 1.95 -1.67 8.80
CA SER A 161 0.81 -0.88 8.32
C SER A 161 0.98 0.60 8.68
N HIS A 162 0.64 1.52 7.77
CA HIS A 162 0.56 2.95 8.08
C HIS A 162 -0.66 3.27 8.97
N VAL A 163 -1.76 2.58 8.71
CA VAL A 163 -2.94 2.52 9.58
C VAL A 163 -3.27 1.05 9.78
N THR A 164 -3.38 0.61 11.03
CA THR A 164 -3.60 -0.79 11.35
C THR A 164 -4.99 -1.26 10.94
N THR A 165 -5.10 -2.51 10.49
CA THR A 165 -6.37 -3.07 9.99
C THR A 165 -7.38 -3.32 11.12
N ASP A 166 -6.91 -3.79 12.27
CA ASP A 166 -7.78 -4.25 13.36
C ASP A 166 -8.36 -3.10 14.18
N THR A 167 -7.53 -2.11 14.51
CA THR A 167 -7.92 -0.99 15.40
C THR A 167 -8.06 0.35 14.68
N GLY A 168 -7.57 0.48 13.44
CA GLY A 168 -7.53 1.74 12.72
C GLY A 168 -6.53 2.75 13.31
N THR A 169 -5.56 2.28 14.08
CA THR A 169 -4.53 3.12 14.69
C THR A 169 -3.57 3.64 13.62
N ARG A 170 -3.47 4.96 13.48
CA ARG A 170 -2.48 5.59 12.61
C ARG A 170 -1.13 5.62 13.31
N LEU A 171 -0.14 4.97 12.70
CA LEU A 171 1.22 4.92 13.24
C LEU A 171 1.99 6.21 12.92
N PRO A 172 2.95 6.62 13.76
CA PRO A 172 3.81 7.78 13.55
C PRO A 172 4.90 7.45 12.52
N ALA A 173 4.48 7.28 11.25
CA ALA A 173 5.31 6.75 10.17
C ALA A 173 6.61 7.54 9.95
N LYS A 174 6.52 8.89 9.97
CA LYS A 174 7.70 9.75 9.80
C LYS A 174 8.78 9.45 10.84
N GLU A 175 8.40 9.45 12.10
CA GLU A 175 9.33 9.22 13.19
C GLU A 175 9.89 7.79 13.20
N MET A 176 9.07 6.83 12.79
CA MET A 176 9.52 5.43 12.66
C MET A 176 10.51 5.28 11.50
N CYS A 177 10.28 5.97 10.37
CA CYS A 177 11.27 6.04 9.28
C CYS A 177 12.57 6.69 9.76
N ASP A 178 12.51 7.82 10.47
CA ASP A 178 13.71 8.49 10.98
C ASP A 178 14.54 7.59 11.91
N ILE A 179 13.88 6.86 12.81
CA ILE A 179 14.53 5.93 13.73
C ILE A 179 15.17 4.75 12.97
N ALA A 180 14.49 4.20 11.97
CA ALA A 180 14.99 3.09 11.15
C ALA A 180 16.17 3.55 10.26
N HIS A 181 16.03 4.69 9.59
CA HIS A 181 17.05 5.25 8.70
C HIS A 181 18.31 5.66 9.45
N ALA A 182 18.23 6.09 10.72
CA ALA A 182 19.40 6.32 11.56
C ALA A 182 20.27 5.06 11.74
N ARG A 183 19.73 3.88 11.44
CA ARG A 183 20.43 2.59 11.44
C ARG A 183 20.57 1.97 10.03
N ASN A 184 20.30 2.75 8.97
CA ASN A 184 20.30 2.30 7.57
C ASN A 184 19.34 1.13 7.31
N ILE A 185 18.19 1.10 7.97
CA ILE A 185 17.17 0.06 7.81
C ILE A 185 16.04 0.65 6.98
N PRO A 186 15.71 0.07 5.81
CA PRO A 186 14.61 0.51 4.98
C PRO A 186 13.25 0.17 5.61
N VAL A 187 12.23 0.93 5.21
CA VAL A 187 10.86 0.81 5.69
C VAL A 187 9.90 0.60 4.52
N ILE A 188 9.02 -0.40 4.62
CA ILE A 188 7.84 -0.53 3.77
C ILE A 188 6.59 -0.31 4.61
N LEU A 189 5.70 0.56 4.12
CA LEU A 189 4.38 0.77 4.71
C LEU A 189 3.30 0.08 3.88
N ASP A 190 2.51 -0.79 4.55
CA ASP A 190 1.21 -1.23 4.03
C ASP A 190 0.22 -0.08 4.22
N ALA A 191 -0.26 0.47 3.12
CA ALA A 191 -1.08 1.66 3.08
C ALA A 191 -2.53 1.38 2.65
N ALA A 192 -2.98 0.12 2.71
CA ALA A 192 -4.33 -0.26 2.34
C ALA A 192 -5.42 0.55 3.07
N GLN A 193 -5.16 0.93 4.32
CA GLN A 193 -6.10 1.69 5.15
C GLN A 193 -5.78 3.18 5.25
N SER A 194 -4.73 3.68 4.57
CA SER A 194 -4.31 5.09 4.66
C SER A 194 -4.41 5.85 3.35
N ALA A 195 -4.15 5.20 2.21
CA ALA A 195 -4.26 5.84 0.90
C ALA A 195 -5.70 6.31 0.64
N GLY A 196 -5.87 7.58 0.29
CA GLY A 196 -7.19 8.18 0.06
C GLY A 196 -7.98 8.58 1.32
N GLN A 197 -7.57 8.17 2.53
CA GLN A 197 -8.27 8.52 3.78
C GLN A 197 -7.87 9.89 4.31
N PHE A 198 -6.64 10.28 4.10
CA PHE A 198 -6.09 11.59 4.47
C PHE A 198 -4.95 11.95 3.52
N PRO A 199 -4.56 13.24 3.44
CA PRO A 199 -3.40 13.64 2.64
C PRO A 199 -2.13 12.91 3.11
N VAL A 200 -1.43 12.28 2.15
CA VAL A 200 -0.15 11.61 2.38
C VAL A 200 0.90 12.29 1.52
N ASP A 201 1.98 12.71 2.15
CA ASP A 201 3.16 13.28 1.50
C ASP A 201 4.33 12.32 1.74
N LEU A 202 4.64 11.49 0.74
CA LEU A 202 5.68 10.47 0.86
C LEU A 202 7.08 11.08 0.97
N ARG A 203 7.32 12.26 0.40
CA ARG A 203 8.60 12.99 0.55
C ARG A 203 8.82 13.44 2.00
N ASN A 204 7.75 13.88 2.67
CA ASN A 204 7.83 14.26 4.07
C ASN A 204 7.96 13.05 5.00
N ILE A 205 7.28 11.94 4.70
CA ILE A 205 7.40 10.69 5.49
C ILE A 205 8.78 10.08 5.32
N ASP A 206 9.37 10.23 4.12
CA ASP A 206 10.68 9.68 3.74
C ASP A 206 10.71 8.15 3.82
N VAL A 207 9.62 7.50 3.37
CA VAL A 207 9.52 6.03 3.35
C VAL A 207 10.13 5.47 2.08
N ASP A 208 10.81 4.30 2.19
CA ASP A 208 11.45 3.65 1.03
C ASP A 208 10.43 2.99 0.10
N PHE A 209 9.39 2.36 0.67
CA PHE A 209 8.34 1.69 -0.09
C PHE A 209 6.97 1.95 0.54
N TYR A 210 6.00 2.28 -0.31
CA TYR A 210 4.62 2.52 0.10
C TYR A 210 3.68 1.70 -0.78
N ALA A 211 3.09 0.65 -0.25
CA ALA A 211 2.20 -0.25 -0.98
C ALA A 211 0.75 0.04 -0.64
N CYS A 212 -0.07 0.37 -1.64
CA CYS A 212 -1.50 0.64 -1.47
C CYS A 212 -2.35 -0.07 -2.52
N THR A 213 -3.65 -0.11 -2.28
CA THR A 213 -4.68 -0.48 -3.27
C THR A 213 -5.27 0.78 -3.88
N GLY A 214 -5.65 0.71 -5.16
CA GLY A 214 -6.39 1.75 -5.87
C GLY A 214 -7.89 1.53 -5.83
#